data_37f6703595523245be1b36e83bba9091
#
_entry.id   37f6703595523245be1b36e83bba9091
#
_cell.length_a   1.000
_cell.length_b   1.000
_cell.length_c   1.000
_cell.angle_alpha   90.00
_cell.angle_beta   90.00
_cell.angle_gamma   90.00
#
_symmetry.space_group_name_H-M   'P 1'
#
loop_
_entity.id
_entity.type
_entity.pdbx_description
1 polymer ?
#
loop_
_entity_poly.entity_id
_entity_poly.type
_entity_poly.pdbx_seq_one_letter_code
_entity_poly.pdbx_strand_id
1 'polypeptide(L)'
;MNHPLLDVRDLVVRYGPVTAVGHVSFALDAGETLALNGPSGCGKSSTALAVLQLRRPDAGTVRFEGRELTSMTERELRPLRPRMQPVFQDPYGSLSPRHRIRDAVAEPLKVHGRWNPADGPARVAELLDRVGLDPSYGDRRPHELSGGQCQRAGIARALASDPRLLVLDEPVSALDASVRAGVLNLLADLQDELGLVYLFICHDRAVVRHFADRVIEMRDGRTVHP
;
A
#
# COMPACT_ATOMS: atom_id res chain seq x y z
N MET A 1 10.44 22.50 12.20
CA MET A 1 9.09 22.24 11.63
C MET A 1 9.10 20.81 11.13
N ASN A 2 8.25 19.94 11.71
CA ASN A 2 8.12 18.57 11.19
C ASN A 2 7.47 18.65 9.82
N HIS A 3 8.18 18.20 8.78
CA HIS A 3 7.59 18.05 7.46
C HIS A 3 6.82 16.72 7.42
N PRO A 4 5.62 16.71 6.78
CA PRO A 4 4.88 15.47 6.62
C PRO A 4 5.71 14.44 5.82
N LEU A 5 5.48 13.15 6.09
CA LEU A 5 6.11 12.07 5.34
C LEU A 5 5.69 12.08 3.88
N LEU A 6 4.39 12.32 3.63
CA LEU A 6 3.79 12.47 2.30
C LEU A 6 3.03 13.80 2.23
N ASP A 7 3.27 14.58 1.18
CA ASP A 7 2.56 15.85 0.91
C ASP A 7 2.08 15.83 -0.54
N VAL A 8 0.77 15.87 -0.74
CA VAL A 8 0.10 15.86 -2.04
C VAL A 8 -0.63 17.19 -2.20
N ARG A 9 -0.36 17.90 -3.30
CA ARG A 9 -0.95 19.22 -3.56
C ARG A 9 -1.53 19.31 -4.96
N ASP A 10 -2.78 19.74 -5.04
CA ASP A 10 -3.53 20.01 -6.27
C ASP A 10 -3.46 18.91 -7.31
N LEU A 11 -3.48 17.64 -6.84
CA LEU A 11 -3.30 16.46 -7.67
C LEU A 11 -4.42 16.35 -8.71
N VAL A 12 -4.04 16.22 -9.98
CA VAL A 12 -4.96 15.98 -11.09
C VAL A 12 -4.54 14.74 -11.86
N VAL A 13 -5.49 13.82 -12.08
CA VAL A 13 -5.28 12.62 -12.90
C VAL A 13 -6.42 12.49 -13.90
N ARG A 14 -6.07 12.34 -15.19
CA ARG A 14 -7.01 12.19 -16.30
C ARG A 14 -6.81 10.88 -17.05
N TYR A 15 -7.91 10.32 -17.52
CA TYR A 15 -7.94 9.19 -18.45
C TYR A 15 -8.74 9.60 -19.68
N GLY A 16 -8.03 10.06 -20.73
CA GLY A 16 -8.66 10.69 -21.89
C GLY A 16 -9.49 11.92 -21.47
N PRO A 17 -10.79 11.97 -21.78
CA PRO A 17 -11.65 13.09 -21.44
C PRO A 17 -12.10 13.11 -19.95
N VAL A 18 -11.88 12.00 -19.22
CA VAL A 18 -12.37 11.86 -17.86
C VAL A 18 -11.33 12.34 -16.85
N THR A 19 -11.69 13.30 -16.01
CA THR A 19 -10.89 13.71 -14.85
C THR A 19 -11.24 12.81 -13.67
N ALA A 20 -10.39 11.82 -13.39
CA ALA A 20 -10.57 10.87 -12.30
C ALA A 20 -10.19 11.46 -10.94
N VAL A 21 -9.22 12.40 -10.91
CA VAL A 21 -8.81 13.15 -9.72
C VAL A 21 -8.69 14.60 -10.10
N GLY A 22 -9.36 15.50 -9.38
CA GLY A 22 -9.46 16.92 -9.68
C GLY A 22 -9.09 17.79 -8.47
N HIS A 23 -7.83 18.24 -8.40
CA HIS A 23 -7.30 19.13 -7.37
C HIS A 23 -7.38 18.57 -5.93
N VAL A 24 -6.98 17.30 -5.76
CA VAL A 24 -6.93 16.67 -4.44
C VAL A 24 -5.64 17.05 -3.72
N SER A 25 -5.76 17.51 -2.46
CA SER A 25 -4.62 17.89 -1.62
C SER A 25 -4.77 17.25 -0.23
N PHE A 26 -3.69 16.65 0.29
CA PHE A 26 -3.60 16.13 1.64
C PHE A 26 -2.13 15.90 2.04
N ALA A 27 -1.92 15.75 3.35
CA ALA A 27 -0.62 15.38 3.89
C ALA A 27 -0.78 14.23 4.88
N LEU A 28 0.25 13.40 5.02
CA LEU A 28 0.36 12.34 6.03
C LEU A 28 1.61 12.58 6.88
N ASP A 29 1.43 12.51 8.18
CA ASP A 29 2.52 12.59 9.15
C ASP A 29 3.11 11.21 9.47
N ALA A 30 4.21 11.18 10.19
CA ALA A 30 4.84 9.92 10.63
C ALA A 30 3.92 9.16 11.60
N GLY A 31 3.75 7.85 11.39
CA GLY A 31 2.90 6.98 12.22
C GLY A 31 1.39 7.15 12.00
N GLU A 32 0.97 7.99 11.04
CA GLU A 32 -0.46 8.29 10.79
C GLU A 32 -1.07 7.27 9.81
N THR A 33 -2.34 6.93 10.05
CA THR A 33 -3.23 6.29 9.07
C THR A 33 -4.25 7.30 8.55
N LEU A 34 -4.09 7.73 7.30
CA LEU A 34 -5.06 8.57 6.59
C LEU A 34 -5.92 7.71 5.68
N ALA A 35 -7.24 7.75 5.88
CA ALA A 35 -8.16 7.08 4.99
C ALA A 35 -8.69 7.99 3.87
N LEU A 36 -8.69 7.48 2.64
CA LEU A 36 -9.50 8.01 1.53
C LEU A 36 -10.78 7.17 1.43
N ASN A 37 -11.90 7.76 1.80
CA ASN A 37 -13.22 7.13 1.75
C ASN A 37 -14.07 7.73 0.62
N GLY A 38 -15.00 6.94 0.07
CA GLY A 38 -15.95 7.40 -0.94
C GLY A 38 -16.45 6.26 -1.83
N PRO A 39 -17.47 6.51 -2.67
CA PRO A 39 -18.04 5.48 -3.54
C PRO A 39 -17.03 4.92 -4.54
N SER A 40 -17.34 3.75 -5.10
CA SER A 40 -16.51 3.16 -6.17
C SER A 40 -16.45 4.11 -7.37
N GLY A 41 -15.29 4.20 -7.99
CA GLY A 41 -15.06 5.07 -9.15
C GLY A 41 -14.82 6.56 -8.83
N CYS A 42 -14.85 6.99 -7.56
CA CYS A 42 -14.65 8.41 -7.22
C CYS A 42 -13.18 8.90 -7.26
N GLY A 43 -12.22 8.07 -7.68
CA GLY A 43 -10.83 8.48 -7.89
C GLY A 43 -9.81 8.00 -6.83
N LYS A 44 -10.21 7.25 -5.81
CA LYS A 44 -9.31 6.79 -4.72
C LYS A 44 -8.10 6.00 -5.22
N SER A 45 -8.33 4.93 -5.98
CA SER A 45 -7.23 4.11 -6.55
C SER A 45 -6.38 4.90 -7.55
N SER A 46 -6.98 5.83 -8.31
CA SER A 46 -6.22 6.75 -9.18
C SER A 46 -5.31 7.67 -8.38
N THR A 47 -5.76 8.15 -7.22
CA THR A 47 -4.95 8.91 -6.27
C THR A 47 -3.80 8.05 -5.74
N ALA A 48 -4.06 6.80 -5.32
CA ALA A 48 -3.04 5.86 -4.87
C ALA A 48 -1.95 5.61 -5.93
N LEU A 49 -2.36 5.33 -7.16
CA LEU A 49 -1.44 5.12 -8.29
C LEU A 49 -0.59 6.37 -8.57
N ALA A 50 -1.16 7.57 -8.44
CA ALA A 50 -0.44 8.80 -8.63
C ALA A 50 0.54 9.08 -7.48
N VAL A 51 0.17 8.82 -6.24
CA VAL A 51 1.07 8.90 -5.07
C VAL A 51 2.27 7.99 -5.25
N LEU A 52 2.06 6.75 -5.66
CA LEU A 52 3.12 5.77 -5.92
C LEU A 52 3.91 6.05 -7.22
N GLN A 53 3.54 7.07 -7.99
CA GLN A 53 4.12 7.34 -9.32
C GLN A 53 4.06 6.13 -10.27
N LEU A 54 3.06 5.26 -10.09
CA LEU A 54 2.71 4.20 -11.04
C LEU A 54 1.87 4.76 -12.20
N ARG A 55 1.16 5.83 -11.95
CA ARG A 55 0.52 6.72 -12.92
C ARG A 55 1.04 8.14 -12.71
N ARG A 56 1.65 8.74 -13.71
CA ARG A 56 2.06 10.15 -13.64
C ARG A 56 0.82 11.04 -13.56
N PRO A 57 0.74 11.95 -12.59
CA PRO A 57 -0.34 12.94 -12.55
C PRO A 57 -0.22 13.93 -13.73
N ASP A 58 -1.36 14.48 -14.15
CA ASP A 58 -1.43 15.47 -15.21
C ASP A 58 -1.12 16.89 -14.67
N ALA A 59 -1.37 17.12 -13.36
CA ALA A 59 -0.99 18.33 -12.66
C ALA A 59 -0.88 18.09 -11.15
N GLY A 60 -0.32 19.04 -10.42
CA GLY A 60 -0.08 18.97 -8.98
C GLY A 60 1.26 18.34 -8.63
N THR A 61 1.53 18.22 -7.34
CA THR A 61 2.80 17.70 -6.83
C THR A 61 2.58 16.61 -5.78
N VAL A 62 3.48 15.63 -5.77
CA VAL A 62 3.59 14.61 -4.73
C VAL A 62 5.00 14.68 -4.17
N ARG A 63 5.11 14.93 -2.86
CA ARG A 63 6.39 14.93 -2.14
C ARG A 63 6.40 13.81 -1.12
N PHE A 64 7.47 13.06 -1.11
CA PHE A 64 7.73 12.00 -0.13
C PHE A 64 9.06 12.26 0.54
N GLU A 65 9.06 12.34 1.88
CA GLU A 65 10.25 12.71 2.67
C GLU A 65 10.94 13.98 2.18
N GLY A 66 10.11 14.99 1.87
CA GLY A 66 10.56 16.29 1.37
C GLY A 66 11.02 16.30 -0.10
N ARG A 67 11.09 15.15 -0.77
CA ARG A 67 11.47 15.05 -2.18
C ARG A 67 10.25 15.09 -3.09
N GLU A 68 10.27 15.92 -4.11
CA GLU A 68 9.21 15.99 -5.09
C GLU A 68 9.32 14.86 -6.12
N LEU A 69 8.37 13.91 -6.08
CA LEU A 69 8.38 12.72 -6.93
C LEU A 69 7.91 12.99 -8.36
N THR A 70 7.02 13.96 -8.54
CA THR A 70 6.35 14.24 -9.82
C THR A 70 7.30 14.69 -10.91
N SER A 71 8.39 15.35 -10.56
CA SER A 71 9.44 15.80 -11.48
C SER A 71 10.55 14.77 -11.73
N MET A 72 10.58 13.66 -10.94
CA MET A 72 11.64 12.66 -11.03
C MET A 72 11.49 11.74 -12.24
N THR A 73 12.60 11.33 -12.82
CA THR A 73 12.71 10.25 -13.79
C THR A 73 12.55 8.88 -13.11
N GLU A 74 12.28 7.82 -13.86
CA GLU A 74 12.22 6.45 -13.31
C GLU A 74 13.53 6.03 -12.63
N ARG A 75 14.67 6.48 -13.13
CA ARG A 75 15.97 6.22 -12.53
C ARG A 75 16.10 6.84 -11.13
N GLU A 76 15.58 8.06 -10.96
CA GLU A 76 15.57 8.78 -9.68
C GLU A 76 14.53 8.23 -8.70
N LEU A 77 13.39 7.72 -9.18
CA LEU A 77 12.36 7.07 -8.37
C LEU A 77 12.78 5.69 -7.86
N ARG A 78 13.63 4.97 -8.62
CA ARG A 78 14.02 3.58 -8.30
C ARG A 78 14.50 3.38 -6.86
N PRO A 79 15.37 4.23 -6.28
CA PRO A 79 15.82 4.08 -4.89
C PRO A 79 14.73 4.42 -3.84
N LEU A 80 13.65 5.13 -4.22
CA LEU A 80 12.55 5.47 -3.34
C LEU A 80 11.43 4.42 -3.34
N ARG A 81 11.30 3.62 -4.41
CA ARG A 81 10.26 2.60 -4.54
C ARG A 81 10.22 1.59 -3.38
N PRO A 82 11.35 1.10 -2.81
CA PRO A 82 11.31 0.23 -1.63
C PRO A 82 10.57 0.86 -0.45
N ARG A 83 10.67 2.17 -0.30
CA ARG A 83 10.14 2.91 0.85
C ARG A 83 8.64 3.22 0.75
N MET A 84 8.03 3.05 -0.43
CA MET A 84 6.60 3.25 -0.69
C MET A 84 6.06 2.01 -1.39
N GLN A 85 5.33 1.18 -0.67
CA GLN A 85 4.87 -0.09 -1.21
C GLN A 85 3.35 -0.16 -1.28
N PRO A 86 2.78 -0.71 -2.37
CA PRO A 86 1.35 -0.97 -2.46
C PRO A 86 0.97 -2.31 -1.82
N VAL A 87 -0.24 -2.35 -1.26
CA VAL A 87 -0.99 -3.57 -0.98
C VAL A 87 -2.33 -3.44 -1.72
N PHE A 88 -2.54 -4.27 -2.73
CA PHE A 88 -3.70 -4.16 -3.62
C PHE A 88 -4.91 -4.95 -3.14
N GLN A 89 -6.08 -4.59 -3.68
CA GLN A 89 -7.40 -5.16 -3.39
C GLN A 89 -7.50 -6.65 -3.70
N ASP A 90 -6.92 -7.11 -4.82
CA ASP A 90 -6.97 -8.51 -5.22
C ASP A 90 -5.76 -9.27 -4.67
N PRO A 91 -5.93 -10.07 -3.60
CA PRO A 91 -4.83 -10.81 -3.00
C PRO A 91 -4.25 -11.87 -3.94
N TYR A 92 -5.06 -12.48 -4.81
CA TYR A 92 -4.59 -13.48 -5.76
C TYR A 92 -3.91 -12.85 -6.96
N GLY A 93 -4.50 -11.80 -7.55
CA GLY A 93 -3.94 -11.08 -8.69
C GLY A 93 -2.66 -10.32 -8.35
N SER A 94 -2.44 -9.99 -7.09
CA SER A 94 -1.23 -9.33 -6.62
C SER A 94 -0.01 -10.27 -6.58
N LEU A 95 -0.22 -11.58 -6.51
CA LEU A 95 0.81 -12.61 -6.46
C LEU A 95 0.82 -13.43 -7.75
N SER A 96 2.00 -13.61 -8.36
CA SER A 96 2.10 -14.44 -9.56
C SER A 96 1.66 -15.89 -9.27
N PRO A 97 0.67 -16.45 -9.99
CA PRO A 97 0.19 -17.83 -9.72
C PRO A 97 1.25 -18.89 -10.04
N ARG A 98 2.32 -18.52 -10.73
CA ARG A 98 3.43 -19.41 -11.09
C ARG A 98 4.50 -19.49 -10.03
N HIS A 99 4.61 -18.49 -9.17
CA HIS A 99 5.62 -18.41 -8.12
C HIS A 99 5.13 -19.06 -6.83
N ARG A 100 6.05 -19.62 -6.05
CA ARG A 100 5.79 -19.99 -4.67
C ARG A 100 5.73 -18.72 -3.81
N ILE A 101 5.06 -18.77 -2.69
CA ILE A 101 4.91 -17.63 -1.76
C ILE A 101 6.28 -17.10 -1.34
N ARG A 102 7.24 -17.99 -1.00
CA ARG A 102 8.61 -17.56 -0.66
C ARG A 102 9.30 -16.78 -1.77
N ASP A 103 9.05 -17.14 -3.05
CA ASP A 103 9.65 -16.45 -4.18
C ASP A 103 9.02 -15.07 -4.39
N ALA A 104 7.70 -14.97 -4.19
CA ALA A 104 6.97 -13.70 -4.25
C ALA A 104 7.39 -12.74 -3.13
N VAL A 105 7.60 -13.24 -1.91
CA VAL A 105 8.09 -12.42 -0.77
C VAL A 105 9.56 -12.03 -0.96
N ALA A 106 10.38 -12.92 -1.54
CA ALA A 106 11.80 -12.63 -1.83
C ALA A 106 12.01 -11.69 -3.03
N GLU A 107 11.02 -11.53 -3.92
CA GLU A 107 11.16 -10.76 -5.16
C GLU A 107 11.64 -9.32 -4.92
N PRO A 108 11.07 -8.53 -3.99
CA PRO A 108 11.56 -7.18 -3.73
C PRO A 108 13.01 -7.14 -3.26
N LEU A 109 13.43 -8.10 -2.45
CA LEU A 109 14.83 -8.20 -2.00
C LEU A 109 15.77 -8.43 -3.19
N LYS A 110 15.37 -9.29 -4.14
CA LYS A 110 16.15 -9.58 -5.35
C LYS A 110 16.20 -8.37 -6.28
N VAL A 111 15.07 -7.72 -6.54
CA VAL A 111 14.95 -6.56 -7.44
C VAL A 111 15.77 -5.37 -6.94
N HIS A 112 15.84 -5.19 -5.62
CA HIS A 112 16.58 -4.09 -5.01
C HIS A 112 18.01 -4.44 -4.59
N GLY A 113 18.51 -5.62 -4.97
CA GLY A 113 19.89 -6.05 -4.69
C GLY A 113 20.18 -6.32 -3.20
N ARG A 114 19.12 -6.60 -2.43
CA ARG A 114 19.20 -6.90 -0.98
C ARG A 114 19.12 -8.40 -0.68
N TRP A 115 18.98 -9.24 -1.68
CA TRP A 115 18.94 -10.68 -1.51
C TRP A 115 20.33 -11.23 -1.26
N ASN A 116 20.49 -11.97 -0.15
CA ASN A 116 21.67 -12.76 0.14
C ASN A 116 21.27 -14.24 0.23
N PRO A 117 21.86 -15.15 -0.54
CA PRO A 117 21.50 -16.59 -0.50
C PRO A 117 21.70 -17.26 0.86
N ALA A 118 22.59 -16.74 1.72
CA ALA A 118 22.88 -17.34 3.01
C ALA A 118 21.80 -17.07 4.05
N ASP A 119 21.23 -15.86 4.09
CA ASP A 119 20.25 -15.41 5.08
C ASP A 119 18.87 -15.08 4.49
N GLY A 120 18.78 -14.90 3.19
CA GLY A 120 17.54 -14.58 2.48
C GLY A 120 16.38 -15.53 2.76
N PRO A 121 16.57 -16.88 2.77
CA PRO A 121 15.52 -17.80 3.14
C PRO A 121 15.01 -17.63 4.58
N ALA A 122 15.91 -17.36 5.54
CA ALA A 122 15.54 -17.08 6.93
C ALA A 122 14.77 -15.76 7.05
N ARG A 123 15.19 -14.72 6.31
CA ARG A 123 14.49 -13.43 6.24
C ARG A 123 13.07 -13.56 5.69
N VAL A 124 12.87 -14.40 4.67
CA VAL A 124 11.53 -14.70 4.13
C VAL A 124 10.67 -15.41 5.15
N ALA A 125 11.23 -16.41 5.86
CA ALA A 125 10.52 -17.14 6.92
C ALA A 125 10.09 -16.20 8.05
N GLU A 126 10.96 -15.29 8.49
CA GLU A 126 10.67 -14.25 9.47
C GLU A 126 9.54 -13.31 9.02
N LEU A 127 9.54 -12.89 7.74
CA LEU A 127 8.49 -12.03 7.19
C LEU A 127 7.14 -12.75 7.13
N LEU A 128 7.11 -14.05 6.83
CA LEU A 128 5.88 -14.84 6.86
C LEU A 128 5.35 -14.99 8.28
N ASP A 129 6.21 -15.33 9.24
CA ASP A 129 5.85 -15.43 10.66
C ASP A 129 5.30 -14.10 11.19
N ARG A 130 5.94 -12.97 10.87
CA ARG A 130 5.52 -11.62 11.26
C ARG A 130 4.11 -11.26 10.80
N VAL A 131 3.66 -11.79 9.67
CA VAL A 131 2.27 -11.59 9.22
C VAL A 131 1.32 -12.70 9.69
N GLY A 132 1.77 -13.58 10.61
CA GLY A 132 0.99 -14.68 11.15
C GLY A 132 0.74 -15.80 10.14
N LEU A 133 1.68 -16.04 9.24
CA LEU A 133 1.72 -17.20 8.35
C LEU A 133 2.82 -18.15 8.78
N ASP A 134 2.49 -19.43 8.95
CA ASP A 134 3.51 -20.46 9.17
C ASP A 134 4.54 -20.40 8.02
N PRO A 135 5.85 -20.35 8.31
CA PRO A 135 6.91 -20.31 7.30
C PRO A 135 6.83 -21.45 6.26
N SER A 136 6.27 -22.61 6.61
CA SER A 136 6.04 -23.73 5.68
C SER A 136 5.12 -23.37 4.50
N TYR A 137 4.28 -22.34 4.65
CA TYR A 137 3.45 -21.83 3.55
C TYR A 137 4.27 -21.17 2.45
N GLY A 138 5.52 -20.86 2.72
CA GLY A 138 6.47 -20.38 1.71
C GLY A 138 6.61 -21.31 0.50
N ASP A 139 6.41 -22.61 0.68
CA ASP A 139 6.49 -23.60 -0.40
C ASP A 139 5.21 -23.72 -1.25
N ARG A 140 4.09 -23.20 -0.76
CA ARG A 140 2.80 -23.20 -1.45
C ARG A 140 2.75 -22.17 -2.56
N ARG A 141 1.78 -22.36 -3.46
CA ARG A 141 1.40 -21.38 -4.48
C ARG A 141 0.16 -20.59 -4.05
N PRO A 142 -0.11 -19.40 -4.61
CA PRO A 142 -1.26 -18.58 -4.20
C PRO A 142 -2.60 -19.30 -4.21
N HIS A 143 -2.86 -20.17 -5.19
CA HIS A 143 -4.11 -20.93 -5.30
C HIS A 143 -4.29 -22.03 -4.23
N GLU A 144 -3.24 -22.32 -3.46
CA GLU A 144 -3.26 -23.28 -2.33
C GLU A 144 -3.51 -22.57 -0.99
N LEU A 145 -3.70 -21.25 -0.99
CA LEU A 145 -3.94 -20.41 0.17
C LEU A 145 -5.38 -19.86 0.16
N SER A 146 -5.91 -19.57 1.36
CA SER A 146 -7.14 -18.77 1.46
C SER A 146 -6.89 -17.31 1.06
N GLY A 147 -7.96 -16.55 0.75
CA GLY A 147 -7.85 -15.12 0.42
C GLY A 147 -7.13 -14.31 1.50
N GLY A 148 -7.43 -14.56 2.77
CA GLY A 148 -6.76 -13.91 3.89
C GLY A 148 -5.28 -14.29 4.02
N GLN A 149 -4.93 -15.54 3.74
CA GLN A 149 -3.53 -15.98 3.70
C GLN A 149 -2.76 -15.34 2.53
N CYS A 150 -3.38 -15.25 1.35
CA CYS A 150 -2.81 -14.53 0.21
C CYS A 150 -2.60 -13.05 0.53
N GLN A 151 -3.56 -12.41 1.21
CA GLN A 151 -3.45 -11.02 1.63
C GLN A 151 -2.27 -10.81 2.59
N ARG A 152 -2.12 -11.68 3.60
CA ARG A 152 -0.99 -11.67 4.52
C ARG A 152 0.34 -11.87 3.78
N ALA A 153 0.41 -12.77 2.81
CA ALA A 153 1.59 -12.96 1.96
C ALA A 153 1.91 -11.70 1.13
N GLY A 154 0.89 -11.00 0.61
CA GLY A 154 1.03 -9.71 -0.06
C GLY A 154 1.60 -8.62 0.85
N ILE A 155 1.15 -8.58 2.12
CA ILE A 155 1.70 -7.68 3.15
C ILE A 155 3.16 -8.05 3.45
N ALA A 156 3.49 -9.34 3.64
CA ALA A 156 4.87 -9.80 3.85
C ALA A 156 5.79 -9.38 2.70
N ARG A 157 5.32 -9.49 1.45
CA ARG A 157 6.06 -9.03 0.27
C ARG A 157 6.32 -7.51 0.32
N ALA A 158 5.33 -6.71 0.68
CA ALA A 158 5.50 -5.26 0.81
C ALA A 158 6.52 -4.92 1.91
N LEU A 159 6.46 -5.60 3.06
CA LEU A 159 7.38 -5.43 4.19
C LEU A 159 8.82 -5.83 3.86
N ALA A 160 9.05 -6.73 2.90
CA ALA A 160 10.39 -7.16 2.50
C ALA A 160 11.28 -6.00 2.01
N SER A 161 10.67 -4.91 1.57
CA SER A 161 11.36 -3.69 1.14
C SER A 161 11.74 -2.73 2.26
N ASP A 162 11.39 -2.99 3.52
CA ASP A 162 11.49 -2.09 4.67
C ASP A 162 10.83 -0.71 4.36
N PRO A 163 9.53 -0.68 4.05
CA PRO A 163 8.83 0.53 3.64
C PRO A 163 8.66 1.51 4.81
N ARG A 164 8.41 2.77 4.48
CA ARG A 164 7.94 3.81 5.40
C ARG A 164 6.46 4.11 5.18
N LEU A 165 6.00 3.96 3.95
CA LEU A 165 4.62 4.16 3.54
C LEU A 165 4.07 2.89 2.89
N LEU A 166 2.94 2.42 3.38
CA LEU A 166 2.09 1.46 2.68
C LEU A 166 0.85 2.18 2.12
N VAL A 167 0.63 2.00 0.83
CA VAL A 167 -0.61 2.42 0.17
C VAL A 167 -1.52 1.19 0.07
N LEU A 168 -2.54 1.16 0.93
CA LEU A 168 -3.45 0.05 1.14
C LEU A 168 -4.72 0.30 0.30
N ASP A 169 -4.79 -0.25 -0.91
CA ASP A 169 -5.94 -0.06 -1.80
C ASP A 169 -6.97 -1.18 -1.60
N GLU A 170 -8.01 -0.88 -0.83
CA GLU A 170 -9.07 -1.81 -0.43
C GLU A 170 -8.56 -3.17 0.11
N PRO A 171 -7.59 -3.20 1.03
CA PRO A 171 -6.83 -4.41 1.38
C PRO A 171 -7.67 -5.51 2.04
N VAL A 172 -8.92 -5.22 2.41
CA VAL A 172 -9.80 -6.14 3.15
C VAL A 172 -11.19 -6.32 2.51
N SER A 173 -11.45 -5.69 1.35
CA SER A 173 -12.78 -5.67 0.73
C SER A 173 -13.27 -7.05 0.26
N ALA A 174 -12.34 -7.91 -0.18
CA ALA A 174 -12.64 -9.25 -0.69
C ALA A 174 -12.67 -10.33 0.42
N LEU A 175 -12.53 -9.94 1.71
CA LEU A 175 -12.41 -10.85 2.83
C LEU A 175 -13.71 -10.92 3.65
N ASP A 176 -14.01 -12.09 4.22
CA ASP A 176 -15.08 -12.22 5.21
C ASP A 176 -14.80 -11.41 6.49
N ALA A 177 -15.82 -11.18 7.31
CA ALA A 177 -15.73 -10.28 8.45
C ALA A 177 -14.67 -10.68 9.49
N SER A 178 -14.51 -11.99 9.73
CA SER A 178 -13.57 -12.49 10.75
C SER A 178 -12.12 -12.36 10.27
N VAL A 179 -11.85 -12.72 9.01
CA VAL A 179 -10.53 -12.59 8.38
C VAL A 179 -10.16 -11.12 8.20
N ARG A 180 -11.14 -10.26 7.84
CA ARG A 180 -10.97 -8.80 7.75
C ARG A 180 -10.45 -8.20 9.05
N ALA A 181 -11.10 -8.51 10.17
CA ALA A 181 -10.67 -8.04 11.49
C ALA A 181 -9.23 -8.48 11.80
N GLY A 182 -8.90 -9.75 11.50
CA GLY A 182 -7.55 -10.27 11.71
C GLY A 182 -6.47 -9.60 10.85
N VAL A 183 -6.80 -9.13 9.63
CA VAL A 183 -5.85 -8.38 8.79
C VAL A 183 -5.73 -6.93 9.25
N LEU A 184 -6.81 -6.29 9.70
CA LEU A 184 -6.75 -4.92 10.23
C LEU A 184 -5.95 -4.85 11.54
N ASN A 185 -6.14 -5.81 12.46
CA ASN A 185 -5.34 -5.91 13.68
C ASN A 185 -3.86 -6.12 13.35
N LEU A 186 -3.53 -7.03 12.43
CA LEU A 186 -2.16 -7.21 11.96
C LEU A 186 -1.54 -5.91 11.45
N LEU A 187 -2.29 -5.13 10.65
CA LEU A 187 -1.79 -3.85 10.13
C LEU A 187 -1.57 -2.83 11.26
N ALA A 188 -2.45 -2.79 12.27
CA ALA A 188 -2.26 -1.94 13.45
C ALA A 188 -1.00 -2.33 14.24
N ASP A 189 -0.83 -3.62 14.53
CA ASP A 189 0.35 -4.14 15.23
C ASP A 189 1.66 -3.82 14.47
N LEU A 190 1.64 -3.98 13.14
CA LEU A 190 2.78 -3.64 12.27
C LEU A 190 3.07 -2.13 12.25
N GLN A 191 2.05 -1.29 12.33
CA GLN A 191 2.22 0.17 12.41
C GLN A 191 2.91 0.56 13.71
N ASP A 192 2.45 0.02 14.83
CA ASP A 192 3.02 0.28 16.17
C ASP A 192 4.46 -0.24 16.27
N GLU A 193 4.74 -1.45 15.76
CA GLU A 193 6.07 -2.07 15.83
C GLU A 193 7.10 -1.38 14.93
N LEU A 194 6.71 -1.04 13.69
CA LEU A 194 7.62 -0.60 12.63
C LEU A 194 7.56 0.91 12.34
N GLY A 195 6.63 1.64 12.97
CA GLY A 195 6.40 3.06 12.70
C GLY A 195 5.93 3.34 11.27
N LEU A 196 5.11 2.43 10.72
CA LEU A 196 4.60 2.55 9.35
C LEU A 196 3.58 3.68 9.25
N VAL A 197 3.49 4.25 8.05
CA VAL A 197 2.48 5.24 7.67
C VAL A 197 1.56 4.60 6.64
N TYR A 198 0.24 4.81 6.79
CA TYR A 198 -0.74 4.20 5.91
C TYR A 198 -1.56 5.24 5.15
N LEU A 199 -1.55 5.16 3.83
CA LEU A 199 -2.61 5.71 3.00
C LEU A 199 -3.62 4.59 2.76
N PHE A 200 -4.75 4.64 3.47
CA PHE A 200 -5.75 3.58 3.50
C PHE A 200 -6.96 3.92 2.63
N ILE A 201 -7.20 3.15 1.59
CA ILE A 201 -8.37 3.31 0.72
C ILE A 201 -9.41 2.29 1.10
N CYS A 202 -10.61 2.75 1.45
CA CYS A 202 -11.73 1.90 1.82
C CYS A 202 -13.05 2.61 1.53
N HIS A 203 -14.07 1.85 1.14
CA HIS A 203 -15.44 2.36 0.97
C HIS A 203 -16.35 2.05 2.17
N ASP A 204 -15.90 1.18 3.09
CA ASP A 204 -16.64 0.80 4.30
C ASP A 204 -16.36 1.81 5.43
N ARG A 205 -17.37 2.63 5.74
CA ARG A 205 -17.26 3.66 6.80
C ARG A 205 -17.01 3.09 8.19
N ALA A 206 -17.49 1.88 8.49
CA ALA A 206 -17.27 1.27 9.80
C ALA A 206 -15.81 0.88 9.97
N VAL A 207 -15.20 0.29 8.93
CA VAL A 207 -13.77 -0.04 8.88
C VAL A 207 -12.92 1.22 9.01
N VAL A 208 -13.24 2.26 8.23
CA VAL A 208 -12.48 3.53 8.24
C VAL A 208 -12.49 4.18 9.61
N ARG A 209 -13.65 4.25 10.29
CA ARG A 209 -13.78 4.84 11.63
C ARG A 209 -13.00 4.09 12.71
N HIS A 210 -12.79 2.81 12.52
CA HIS A 210 -12.08 1.96 13.49
C HIS A 210 -10.57 1.99 13.28
N PHE A 211 -10.13 2.13 12.04
CA PHE A 211 -8.72 1.91 11.66
C PHE A 211 -7.95 3.20 11.37
N ALA A 212 -8.61 4.28 10.92
CA ALA A 212 -7.93 5.49 10.49
C ALA A 212 -7.92 6.58 11.58
N ASP A 213 -6.80 7.27 11.70
CA ASP A 213 -6.67 8.47 12.55
C ASP A 213 -7.41 9.65 11.94
N ARG A 214 -7.35 9.77 10.62
CA ARG A 214 -7.97 10.84 9.84
C ARG A 214 -8.63 10.33 8.58
N VAL A 215 -9.74 10.96 8.19
CA VAL A 215 -10.53 10.57 7.02
C VAL A 215 -10.70 11.74 6.07
N ILE A 216 -10.48 11.50 4.79
CA ILE A 216 -10.82 12.40 3.69
C ILE A 216 -11.91 11.73 2.86
N GLU A 217 -13.05 12.39 2.75
CA GLU A 217 -14.14 11.94 1.87
C GLU A 217 -13.85 12.40 0.44
N MET A 218 -13.97 11.48 -0.52
CA MET A 218 -13.86 11.76 -1.95
C MET A 218 -15.20 11.54 -2.68
N ARG A 219 -15.55 12.46 -3.56
CA ARG A 219 -16.69 12.35 -4.45
C ARG A 219 -16.36 12.99 -5.80
N ASP A 220 -16.64 12.30 -6.89
CA ASP A 220 -16.46 12.79 -8.27
C ASP A 220 -15.04 13.36 -8.51
N GLY A 221 -14.03 12.65 -8.04
CA GLY A 221 -12.62 13.00 -8.18
C GLY A 221 -12.13 14.13 -7.26
N ARG A 222 -12.93 14.60 -6.33
CA ARG A 222 -12.58 15.72 -5.44
C ARG A 222 -12.72 15.36 -3.97
N THR A 223 -11.98 16.06 -3.12
CA THR A 223 -12.18 15.99 -1.68
C THR A 223 -13.42 16.81 -1.30
N VAL A 224 -14.28 16.21 -0.48
CA VAL A 224 -15.43 16.89 0.11
C VAL A 224 -14.99 17.30 1.52
N HIS A 225 -14.91 18.61 1.76
CA HIS A 225 -14.73 19.13 3.11
C HIS A 225 -16.06 18.99 3.88
N PRO A 226 -16.02 18.52 5.15
CA PRO A 226 -17.22 18.48 6.00
C PRO A 226 -17.76 19.87 6.29
#